data_fc06c4ebc41bea3a39dd77c14f547888
#
_entry.id   fc06c4ebc41bea3a39dd77c14f547888
#
_cell.length_a   1.000
_cell.length_b   1.000
_cell.length_c   1.000
_cell.angle_alpha   90.00
_cell.angle_beta   90.00
_cell.angle_gamma   90.00
#
_symmetry.space_group_name_H-M   'P 1'
#
loop_
_entity.id
_entity.type
_entity.pdbx_description
1 polymer ?
#
loop_
_entity_poly.entity_id
_entity_poly.type
_entity_poly.pdbx_seq_one_letter_code
_entity_poly.pdbx_strand_id
1 'polypeptide(L)'
;MQLEVEFNDETKKDVRVIMADMVKFEAEYNLSIAKLGQEMKVTHLLWLAWSALTREKQTNLGFDAWVETVASVGAVDPKASKG
;
A
#
# COMPACT_ATOMS: atom_id res chain seq x y z
N MET A 1 6.93 -7.02 0.21
CA MET A 1 6.98 -5.62 0.67
C MET A 1 5.96 -5.40 1.77
N GLN A 2 6.34 -4.69 2.79
CA GLN A 2 5.42 -4.41 3.90
C GLN A 2 5.23 -2.91 4.03
N LEU A 3 3.98 -2.50 4.21
CA LEU A 3 3.62 -1.10 4.37
C LEU A 3 2.90 -0.91 5.69
N GLU A 4 3.03 0.28 6.26
CA GLU A 4 2.25 0.68 7.43
C GLU A 4 1.30 1.78 7.00
N VAL A 5 0.02 1.62 7.31
CA VAL A 5 -1.01 2.60 7.00
C VAL A 5 -1.55 3.14 8.33
N GLU A 6 -1.57 4.47 8.44
CA GLU A 6 -2.22 5.12 9.56
C GLU A 6 -3.49 5.77 9.05
N PHE A 7 -4.60 5.52 9.75
CA PHE A 7 -5.89 6.05 9.35
C PHE A 7 -6.21 7.33 10.13
N ASN A 8 -7.19 8.08 9.62
CA ASN A 8 -7.56 9.36 10.24
C ASN A 8 -8.09 9.22 11.65
N ASP A 9 -8.55 8.03 12.04
CA ASP A 9 -8.99 7.76 13.40
C ASP A 9 -7.84 7.34 14.32
N GLU A 10 -6.60 7.50 13.85
CA GLU A 10 -5.36 7.22 14.59
C GLU A 10 -5.07 5.74 14.76
N THR A 11 -5.83 4.85 14.13
CA THR A 11 -5.47 3.44 14.10
C THR A 11 -4.40 3.18 13.05
N LYS A 12 -3.60 2.14 13.26
CA LYS A 12 -2.54 1.76 12.33
C LYS A 12 -2.72 0.32 11.91
N LYS A 13 -2.26 0.01 10.71
CA LYS A 13 -2.36 -1.34 10.19
C LYS A 13 -1.13 -1.65 9.35
N ASP A 14 -0.54 -2.82 9.61
CA ASP A 14 0.53 -3.34 8.77
C ASP A 14 -0.11 -4.08 7.59
N VAL A 15 0.38 -3.79 6.40
CA VAL A 15 -0.18 -4.35 5.17
C VAL A 15 0.93 -5.08 4.43
N ARG A 16 0.67 -6.35 4.11
CA ARG A 16 1.63 -7.14 3.37
C ARG A 16 1.27 -7.14 1.89
N VAL A 17 2.13 -6.54 1.09
CA VAL A 17 1.98 -6.51 -0.36
C VAL A 17 2.66 -7.75 -0.93
N ILE A 18 1.93 -8.53 -1.72
CA ILE A 18 2.47 -9.75 -2.32
C ILE A 18 2.58 -9.57 -3.83
N MET A 19 3.15 -10.56 -4.49
CA MET A 19 3.41 -10.48 -5.92
C MET A 19 2.15 -10.20 -6.74
N ALA A 20 1.01 -10.76 -6.33
CA ALA A 20 -0.25 -10.51 -7.04
C ALA A 20 -0.62 -9.03 -7.04
N ASP A 21 -0.35 -8.34 -5.93
CA ASP A 21 -0.61 -6.90 -5.85
C ASP A 21 0.33 -6.12 -6.76
N MET A 22 1.58 -6.56 -6.84
CA MET A 22 2.58 -5.90 -7.69
C MET A 22 2.24 -6.04 -9.16
N VAL A 23 1.76 -7.21 -9.57
CA VAL A 23 1.35 -7.44 -10.95
C VAL A 23 0.18 -6.55 -11.32
N LYS A 24 -0.80 -6.43 -10.42
CA LYS A 24 -1.94 -5.55 -10.64
C LYS A 24 -1.50 -4.09 -10.70
N PHE A 25 -0.54 -3.72 -9.87
CA PHE A 25 0.00 -2.36 -9.87
C PHE A 25 0.62 -2.03 -11.22
N GLU A 26 1.44 -2.93 -11.76
CA GLU A 26 2.09 -2.69 -13.04
C GLU A 26 1.07 -2.52 -14.16
N ALA A 27 -0.01 -3.29 -14.12
CA ALA A 27 -1.07 -3.19 -15.11
C ALA A 27 -1.84 -1.88 -14.96
N GLU A 28 -2.10 -1.47 -13.72
CA GLU A 28 -2.89 -0.27 -13.45
C GLU A 28 -2.16 1.01 -13.86
N TYR A 29 -0.87 1.08 -13.53
CA TYR A 29 -0.09 2.30 -13.75
C TYR A 29 0.82 2.22 -14.96
N ASN A 30 0.86 1.08 -15.63
CA ASN A 30 1.76 0.86 -16.76
C ASN A 30 3.20 1.21 -16.38
N LEU A 31 3.60 0.76 -15.18
CA LEU A 31 4.88 1.10 -14.58
C LEU A 31 5.46 -0.14 -13.93
N SER A 32 6.72 -0.44 -14.20
CA SER A 32 7.33 -1.63 -13.61
C SER A 32 7.58 -1.41 -12.12
N ILE A 33 7.50 -2.51 -11.36
CA ILE A 33 7.74 -2.43 -9.92
C ILE A 33 9.19 -2.01 -9.61
N ALA A 34 10.10 -2.28 -10.56
CA ALA A 34 11.49 -1.86 -10.39
C ALA A 34 11.61 -0.33 -10.36
N LYS A 35 10.78 0.37 -11.15
CA LYS A 35 10.77 1.82 -11.15
C LYS A 35 10.13 2.40 -9.92
N LEU A 36 9.27 1.63 -9.26
CA LEU A 36 8.65 2.08 -8.02
C LEU A 36 9.72 2.45 -6.98
N GLY A 37 10.80 1.69 -6.92
CA GLY A 37 11.88 1.97 -5.99
C GLY A 37 12.62 3.26 -6.29
N GLN A 38 12.54 3.76 -7.53
CA GLN A 38 13.21 4.99 -7.93
C GLN A 38 12.28 6.19 -7.86
N GLU A 39 10.99 5.99 -8.13
CA GLU A 39 10.00 7.05 -8.17
C GLU A 39 8.85 6.74 -7.24
N MET A 40 9.17 6.48 -5.98
CA MET A 40 8.17 6.06 -5.02
C MET A 40 7.23 7.22 -4.66
N LYS A 41 6.06 7.21 -5.26
CA LYS A 41 5.05 8.22 -4.98
C LYS A 41 4.07 7.70 -3.94
N VAL A 42 3.53 8.62 -3.15
CA VAL A 42 2.53 8.27 -2.14
C VAL A 42 1.35 7.55 -2.78
N THR A 43 0.91 8.03 -3.95
CA THR A 43 -0.21 7.40 -4.67
C THR A 43 0.07 5.93 -4.95
N HIS A 44 1.30 5.61 -5.33
CA HIS A 44 1.68 4.22 -5.64
C HIS A 44 1.62 3.35 -4.39
N LEU A 45 2.14 3.85 -3.28
CA LEU A 45 2.11 3.11 -2.01
C LEU A 45 0.69 2.90 -1.54
N LEU A 46 -0.14 3.94 -1.66
CA LEU A 46 -1.55 3.84 -1.27
C LEU A 46 -2.26 2.79 -2.10
N TRP A 47 -2.02 2.77 -3.40
CA TRP A 47 -2.69 1.81 -4.27
C TRP A 47 -2.29 0.37 -3.92
N LEU A 48 -1.00 0.15 -3.66
CA LEU A 48 -0.52 -1.18 -3.27
C LEU A 48 -1.15 -1.62 -1.95
N ALA A 49 -1.22 -0.72 -0.97
CA ALA A 49 -1.84 -1.04 0.31
C ALA A 49 -3.32 -1.34 0.13
N TRP A 50 -4.02 -0.53 -0.65
CA TRP A 50 -5.44 -0.75 -0.92
C TRP A 50 -5.68 -2.08 -1.62
N SER A 51 -4.84 -2.42 -2.61
CA SER A 51 -4.96 -3.68 -3.31
C SER A 51 -4.84 -4.86 -2.36
N ALA A 52 -3.85 -4.81 -1.47
CA ALA A 52 -3.62 -5.87 -0.51
C ALA A 52 -4.79 -6.01 0.47
N LEU A 53 -5.29 -4.88 0.97
CA LEU A 53 -6.42 -4.90 1.90
C LEU A 53 -7.70 -5.39 1.22
N THR A 54 -7.91 -5.01 -0.03
CA THR A 54 -9.05 -5.49 -0.78
C THR A 54 -8.97 -7.00 -0.99
N ARG A 55 -7.78 -7.48 -1.35
CA ARG A 55 -7.55 -8.91 -1.54
C ARG A 55 -7.83 -9.71 -0.28
N GLU A 56 -7.46 -9.14 0.87
CA GLU A 56 -7.68 -9.80 2.16
C GLU A 56 -9.06 -9.55 2.75
N LYS A 57 -9.92 -8.88 1.97
CA LYS A 57 -11.28 -8.58 2.40
C LYS A 57 -11.35 -7.72 3.66
N GLN A 58 -10.32 -6.87 3.83
CA GLN A 58 -10.27 -5.95 4.96
C GLN A 58 -10.92 -4.62 4.62
N THR A 59 -11.19 -4.37 3.35
CA THR A 59 -11.97 -3.21 2.92
C THR A 59 -12.78 -3.60 1.70
N ASN A 60 -13.97 -2.98 1.57
CA ASN A 60 -14.79 -3.12 0.37
C ASN A 60 -14.97 -1.78 -0.32
N LEU A 61 -14.20 -0.77 0.09
CA LEU A 61 -14.26 0.55 -0.53
C LEU A 61 -13.48 0.56 -1.83
N GLY A 62 -13.90 1.42 -2.77
CA GLY A 62 -13.07 1.72 -3.92
C GLY A 62 -11.85 2.53 -3.50
N PHE A 63 -10.87 2.63 -4.39
CA PHE A 63 -9.59 3.26 -4.06
C PHE A 63 -9.78 4.70 -3.56
N ASP A 64 -10.53 5.51 -4.30
CA ASP A 64 -10.70 6.91 -3.94
C ASP A 64 -11.34 7.09 -2.57
N ALA A 65 -12.39 6.30 -2.29
CA ALA A 65 -13.07 6.37 -1.00
C ALA A 65 -12.15 5.90 0.12
N TRP A 66 -11.38 4.86 -0.14
CA TRP A 66 -10.46 4.32 0.87
C TRP A 66 -9.37 5.32 1.21
N VAL A 67 -8.82 5.99 0.19
CA VAL A 67 -7.75 6.97 0.40
C VAL A 67 -8.19 8.07 1.36
N GLU A 68 -9.46 8.46 1.32
CA GLU A 68 -9.95 9.52 2.21
C GLU A 68 -9.92 9.12 3.67
N THR A 69 -9.79 7.84 3.98
CA THR A 69 -9.71 7.38 5.37
C THR A 69 -8.27 7.33 5.89
N VAL A 70 -7.30 7.57 5.02
CA VAL A 70 -5.88 7.36 5.33
C VAL A 70 -5.22 8.67 5.71
N ALA A 71 -4.47 8.67 6.81
CA ALA A 71 -3.67 9.82 7.23
C ALA A 71 -2.26 9.74 6.67
N SER A 72 -1.66 8.56 6.64
CA SER A 72 -0.31 8.41 6.12
C SER A 72 -0.05 6.95 5.72
N VAL A 73 0.94 6.76 4.86
CA VAL A 73 1.39 5.45 4.46
C VAL A 73 2.91 5.49 4.28
N GLY A 74 3.58 4.41 4.66
CA GLY A 74 5.02 4.34 4.50
C GLY A 74 5.48 2.91 4.34
N ALA A 75 6.64 2.75 3.70
CA ALA A 75 7.27 1.45 3.58
C ALA A 75 7.93 1.09 4.90
N VAL A 76 7.78 -0.17 5.30
CA VAL A 76 8.39 -0.67 6.53
C VAL A 76 9.49 -1.64 6.17
N ASP A 77 10.66 -1.42 6.74
CA ASP A 77 11.78 -2.36 6.61
C ASP A 77 11.70 -3.32 7.80
N PRO A 78 11.40 -4.62 7.56
CA PRO A 78 11.30 -5.56 8.66
C PRO A 78 12.56 -5.63 9.52
N LYS A 79 13.73 -5.37 8.95
CA LYS A 79 14.96 -5.37 9.72
C LYS A 79 15.06 -4.17 10.65
N ALA A 80 14.62 -3.01 10.16
CA ALA A 80 14.62 -1.80 10.97
C ALA A 80 13.61 -1.89 12.10
N SER A 81 12.49 -2.55 11.86
CA SER A 81 11.42 -2.64 12.86
C SER A 81 11.80 -3.49 14.05
N LYS A 82 12.88 -4.23 13.96
CA LYS A 82 13.38 -5.03 15.09
C LYS A 82 14.27 -4.23 16.03
N GLY A 83 14.66 -3.07 15.60
CA GLY A 83 15.64 -2.24 16.31
C GLY A 83 15.26 -1.86 17.71
#